data_9c641b61ea0423da06eb091a39a8ff63
#
_entry.id   9c641b61ea0423da06eb091a39a8ff63
#
_cell.length_a   1.000
_cell.length_b   1.000
_cell.length_c   1.000
_cell.angle_alpha   90.00
_cell.angle_beta   90.00
_cell.angle_gamma   90.00
#
_symmetry.space_group_name_H-M   'P 1'
#
loop_
_entity.id
_entity.type
_entity.pdbx_description
1 polymer ?
#
loop_
_entity_poly.entity_id
_entity_poly.type
_entity_poly.pdbx_seq_one_letter_code
_entity_poly.pdbx_strand_id
1 'polypeptide(L)'
;MKRLLITTLIIGVAVAFGVGALHASKTMAGFEAVAAQLVSDYSGATRIVSEKWQYVFVLLIAVAVSWLTLSNVPRSRSRLLVGLFLVELFALSWVCSLYRIFFQPIPSVLALVFALAIAEGWSAFLRRDRSHLVRTFFADRLSKKEFRGLSDGTTPFDAEAKAYDVSVVVCDLGNKFATGRIRGGGLAFAEDSELAAFAEATSKFIRETAAHLTKEGAYLHAADGEGVVAFFGFPVPNPEHAQTAVRVVLNLIRNFRERRERNEEISRNCNIRAGVSSGVMIAGALKDSQRPLLLTSGEPIELARRFCALNHFYGSNALMDTLTFDRVSEAVVARPIDFVSGLNSHDRLEIYEPLWLAAEAKPEHVARRDSFWSAVVLYREKRWAEAYNEFQKARGSETEDDRPLDFYLRRLEPLVLQLTELPLE
;
A
#
# COMPACT_ATOMS: atom_id res chain seq x y z
N MET A 1 -0.47 -5.42 21.85
CA MET A 1 -0.83 -6.25 23.01
C MET A 1 -0.96 -5.45 24.30
N LYS A 2 0.04 -4.68 24.75
CA LYS A 2 -0.03 -3.91 26.03
C LYS A 2 -1.23 -2.95 26.13
N ARG A 3 -1.53 -2.16 25.09
CA ARG A 3 -2.68 -1.24 25.09
C ARG A 3 -4.04 -1.96 25.21
N LEU A 4 -4.18 -3.10 24.54
CA LEU A 4 -5.41 -3.93 24.61
C LEU A 4 -5.63 -4.47 26.01
N LEU A 5 -4.59 -5.03 26.66
CA LEU A 5 -4.66 -5.52 28.03
C LEU A 5 -5.04 -4.40 29.03
N ILE A 6 -4.44 -3.20 28.89
CA ILE A 6 -4.76 -2.07 29.75
C ILE A 6 -6.22 -1.65 29.58
N THR A 7 -6.70 -1.53 28.34
CA THR A 7 -8.08 -1.14 28.06
C THR A 7 -9.09 -2.16 28.57
N THR A 8 -8.84 -3.46 28.40
CA THR A 8 -9.70 -4.53 28.93
C THR A 8 -9.76 -4.52 30.45
N LEU A 9 -8.62 -4.29 31.11
CA LEU A 9 -8.55 -4.21 32.55
C LEU A 9 -9.32 -2.98 33.07
N ILE A 10 -9.14 -1.81 32.45
CA ILE A 10 -9.85 -0.58 32.84
C ILE A 10 -11.37 -0.77 32.70
N ILE A 11 -11.86 -1.30 31.58
CA ILE A 11 -13.29 -1.54 31.37
C ILE A 11 -13.81 -2.58 32.36
N GLY A 12 -13.10 -3.71 32.54
CA GLY A 12 -13.49 -4.76 33.46
C GLY A 12 -13.59 -4.30 34.90
N VAL A 13 -12.61 -3.54 35.39
CA VAL A 13 -12.59 -2.97 36.75
C VAL A 13 -13.71 -1.93 36.90
N ALA A 14 -13.89 -1.02 35.92
CA ALA A 14 -14.95 -0.02 35.98
C ALA A 14 -16.36 -0.65 36.05
N VAL A 15 -16.61 -1.69 35.25
CA VAL A 15 -17.86 -2.44 35.25
C VAL A 15 -18.04 -3.18 36.59
N ALA A 16 -17.01 -3.87 37.06
CA ALA A 16 -17.11 -4.56 38.36
C ALA A 16 -17.37 -3.64 39.52
N PHE A 17 -16.73 -2.47 39.54
CA PHE A 17 -16.99 -1.43 40.53
C PHE A 17 -18.41 -0.88 40.45
N GLY A 18 -18.89 -0.58 39.21
CA GLY A 18 -20.25 -0.09 38.99
C GLY A 18 -21.32 -1.08 39.43
N VAL A 19 -21.17 -2.36 39.06
CA VAL A 19 -22.11 -3.43 39.46
C VAL A 19 -22.03 -3.69 40.98
N GLY A 20 -20.81 -3.68 41.56
CA GLY A 20 -20.63 -3.79 43.01
C GLY A 20 -21.28 -2.65 43.77
N ALA A 21 -21.18 -1.41 43.30
CA ALA A 21 -21.86 -0.24 43.87
C ALA A 21 -23.41 -0.35 43.79
N LEU A 22 -23.94 -0.81 42.65
CA LEU A 22 -25.37 -1.10 42.49
C LEU A 22 -25.87 -2.19 43.43
N HIS A 23 -25.09 -3.26 43.61
CA HIS A 23 -25.43 -4.31 44.55
C HIS A 23 -25.38 -3.80 45.99
N ALA A 24 -24.34 -3.06 46.39
CA ALA A 24 -24.18 -2.48 47.71
C ALA A 24 -25.29 -1.46 48.05
N SER A 25 -25.82 -0.74 47.05
CA SER A 25 -26.95 0.20 47.21
C SER A 25 -28.30 -0.48 47.42
N LYS A 26 -28.34 -1.82 47.41
CA LYS A 26 -29.57 -2.63 47.55
C LYS A 26 -30.68 -2.34 46.52
N THR A 27 -30.36 -1.67 45.43
CA THR A 27 -31.30 -1.39 44.33
C THR A 27 -31.79 -2.67 43.66
N MET A 28 -31.05 -3.76 43.77
CA MET A 28 -31.36 -5.08 43.20
C MET A 28 -32.01 -6.03 44.19
N ALA A 29 -32.16 -5.63 45.48
CA ALA A 29 -32.62 -6.52 46.55
C ALA A 29 -33.97 -7.18 46.25
N GLY A 30 -34.89 -6.46 45.59
CA GLY A 30 -36.18 -7.02 45.20
C GLY A 30 -36.08 -8.13 44.16
N PHE A 31 -35.24 -7.95 43.14
CA PHE A 31 -35.01 -8.99 42.11
C PHE A 31 -34.26 -10.18 42.67
N GLU A 32 -33.29 -9.96 43.55
CA GLU A 32 -32.53 -10.99 44.23
C GLU A 32 -33.39 -11.83 45.18
N ALA A 33 -34.30 -11.17 45.89
CA ALA A 33 -35.27 -11.84 46.77
C ALA A 33 -36.21 -12.78 45.99
N VAL A 34 -36.74 -12.31 44.84
CA VAL A 34 -37.58 -13.13 43.95
C VAL A 34 -36.78 -14.34 43.39
N ALA A 35 -35.53 -14.09 42.93
CA ALA A 35 -34.68 -15.17 42.45
C ALA A 35 -34.32 -16.18 43.53
N ALA A 36 -34.02 -15.71 44.72
CA ALA A 36 -33.75 -16.57 45.91
C ALA A 36 -34.96 -17.40 46.27
N GLN A 37 -36.15 -16.82 46.27
CA GLN A 37 -37.39 -17.51 46.56
C GLN A 37 -37.69 -18.61 45.54
N LEU A 38 -37.58 -18.31 44.25
CA LEU A 38 -37.74 -19.33 43.18
C LEU A 38 -36.77 -20.49 43.32
N VAL A 39 -35.51 -20.23 43.65
CA VAL A 39 -34.50 -21.29 43.83
C VAL A 39 -34.72 -22.05 45.15
N SER A 40 -35.11 -21.39 46.23
CA SER A 40 -35.38 -22.04 47.51
C SER A 40 -36.60 -22.99 47.44
N ASP A 41 -37.65 -22.57 46.71
CA ASP A 41 -38.83 -23.42 46.50
C ASP A 41 -38.52 -24.72 45.71
N TYR A 42 -37.53 -24.65 44.82
CA TYR A 42 -37.10 -25.80 44.02
C TYR A 42 -36.01 -26.68 44.67
N SER A 43 -35.03 -26.07 45.38
CA SER A 43 -33.82 -26.77 45.82
C SER A 43 -33.61 -26.76 47.33
N GLY A 44 -34.41 -26.01 48.11
CA GLY A 44 -34.23 -25.87 49.57
C GLY A 44 -32.89 -25.20 49.93
N ALA A 45 -32.32 -24.38 49.08
CA ALA A 45 -31.07 -23.68 49.28
C ALA A 45 -31.17 -22.66 50.43
N THR A 46 -30.37 -22.81 51.48
CA THR A 46 -30.42 -21.98 52.69
C THR A 46 -29.17 -21.12 52.89
N ARG A 47 -28.09 -21.37 52.19
CA ARG A 47 -26.82 -20.65 52.30
C ARG A 47 -26.54 -19.79 51.06
N ILE A 48 -26.32 -18.52 51.26
CA ILE A 48 -25.91 -17.59 50.17
C ILE A 48 -24.38 -17.60 50.10
N VAL A 49 -23.81 -17.61 48.88
CA VAL A 49 -22.37 -17.45 48.67
C VAL A 49 -21.90 -16.13 49.26
N SER A 50 -20.76 -16.09 49.94
CA SER A 50 -20.27 -14.87 50.56
C SER A 50 -20.05 -13.79 49.51
N GLU A 51 -20.45 -12.54 49.80
CA GLU A 51 -20.37 -11.39 48.92
C GLU A 51 -18.98 -11.20 48.32
N LYS A 52 -17.91 -11.49 49.07
CA LYS A 52 -16.52 -11.37 48.62
C LYS A 52 -16.25 -12.23 47.38
N TRP A 53 -16.71 -13.48 47.36
CA TRP A 53 -16.54 -14.36 46.23
C TRP A 53 -17.39 -13.95 45.01
N GLN A 54 -18.56 -13.41 45.26
CA GLN A 54 -19.43 -12.87 44.20
C GLN A 54 -18.77 -11.69 43.48
N TYR A 55 -18.14 -10.76 44.21
CA TYR A 55 -17.42 -9.62 43.59
C TYR A 55 -16.21 -10.04 42.83
N VAL A 56 -15.48 -11.08 43.27
CA VAL A 56 -14.37 -11.67 42.50
C VAL A 56 -14.88 -12.26 41.19
N PHE A 57 -16.01 -12.96 41.22
CA PHE A 57 -16.63 -13.55 40.03
C PHE A 57 -17.11 -12.47 39.04
N VAL A 58 -17.75 -11.42 39.52
CA VAL A 58 -18.17 -10.26 38.73
C VAL A 58 -16.98 -9.61 38.01
N LEU A 59 -15.86 -9.44 38.73
CA LEU A 59 -14.64 -8.89 38.16
C LEU A 59 -14.06 -9.79 37.05
N LEU A 60 -13.96 -11.09 37.32
CA LEU A 60 -13.43 -12.07 36.36
C LEU A 60 -14.28 -12.10 35.08
N ILE A 61 -15.60 -12.12 35.19
CA ILE A 61 -16.52 -12.11 34.06
C ILE A 61 -16.40 -10.80 33.28
N ALA A 62 -16.39 -9.65 33.95
CA ALA A 62 -16.29 -8.36 33.31
C ALA A 62 -14.99 -8.22 32.52
N VAL A 63 -13.85 -8.67 33.07
CA VAL A 63 -12.56 -8.68 32.38
C VAL A 63 -12.56 -9.66 31.21
N ALA A 64 -13.04 -10.89 31.39
CA ALA A 64 -13.07 -11.93 30.38
C ALA A 64 -13.94 -11.51 29.17
N VAL A 65 -15.14 -10.98 29.41
CA VAL A 65 -16.04 -10.51 28.35
C VAL A 65 -15.47 -9.31 27.65
N SER A 66 -14.89 -8.35 28.38
CA SER A 66 -14.21 -7.20 27.78
C SER A 66 -13.04 -7.64 26.89
N TRP A 67 -12.23 -8.59 27.35
CA TRP A 67 -11.13 -9.11 26.53
C TRP A 67 -11.63 -9.84 25.30
N LEU A 68 -12.61 -10.72 25.44
CA LEU A 68 -13.18 -11.47 24.31
C LEU A 68 -13.76 -10.53 23.24
N THR A 69 -14.41 -9.44 23.67
CA THR A 69 -15.04 -8.46 22.77
C THR A 69 -14.02 -7.56 22.08
N LEU A 70 -12.93 -7.18 22.77
CA LEU A 70 -11.87 -6.32 22.22
C LEU A 70 -10.77 -7.10 21.49
N SER A 71 -10.71 -8.43 21.63
CA SER A 71 -9.76 -9.26 20.92
C SER A 71 -10.11 -9.37 19.43
N ASN A 72 -9.13 -9.78 18.59
CA ASN A 72 -9.31 -9.95 17.15
C ASN A 72 -10.19 -11.14 16.74
N VAL A 73 -11.06 -11.62 17.63
CA VAL A 73 -11.99 -12.72 17.34
C VAL A 73 -13.14 -12.20 16.46
N PRO A 74 -13.58 -12.94 15.43
CA PRO A 74 -14.73 -12.58 14.63
C PRO A 74 -15.97 -12.36 15.51
N ARG A 75 -16.71 -11.27 15.27
CA ARG A 75 -17.86 -10.84 16.10
C ARG A 75 -18.92 -11.94 16.31
N SER A 76 -19.18 -12.75 15.29
CA SER A 76 -20.12 -13.86 15.39
C SER A 76 -19.66 -14.88 16.44
N ARG A 77 -18.37 -15.21 16.45
CA ARG A 77 -17.79 -16.13 17.45
C ARG A 77 -17.72 -15.49 18.84
N SER A 78 -17.34 -14.20 18.92
CA SER A 78 -17.31 -13.48 20.19
C SER A 78 -18.70 -13.44 20.84
N ARG A 79 -19.76 -13.10 20.10
CA ARG A 79 -21.14 -13.10 20.60
C ARG A 79 -21.63 -14.48 20.99
N LEU A 80 -21.26 -15.51 20.23
CA LEU A 80 -21.60 -16.89 20.57
C LEU A 80 -20.94 -17.31 21.89
N LEU A 81 -19.66 -16.99 22.09
CA LEU A 81 -18.94 -17.27 23.33
C LEU A 81 -19.52 -16.51 24.52
N VAL A 82 -19.92 -15.24 24.35
CA VAL A 82 -20.60 -14.48 25.42
C VAL A 82 -21.95 -15.09 25.74
N GLY A 83 -22.70 -15.58 24.74
CA GLY A 83 -23.93 -16.35 24.96
C GLY A 83 -23.70 -17.63 25.74
N LEU A 84 -22.60 -18.35 25.45
CA LEU A 84 -22.20 -19.55 26.18
C LEU A 84 -21.86 -19.21 27.65
N PHE A 85 -21.13 -18.13 27.91
CA PHE A 85 -20.87 -17.64 29.27
C PHE A 85 -22.15 -17.37 30.05
N LEU A 86 -23.18 -16.84 29.39
CA LEU A 86 -24.47 -16.60 30.03
C LEU A 86 -25.14 -17.93 30.43
N VAL A 87 -25.10 -18.94 29.54
CA VAL A 87 -25.63 -20.28 29.86
C VAL A 87 -24.83 -20.93 31.00
N GLU A 88 -23.50 -20.80 31.00
CA GLU A 88 -22.64 -21.33 32.09
C GLU A 88 -22.96 -20.67 33.44
N LEU A 89 -23.27 -19.39 33.49
CA LEU A 89 -23.66 -18.71 34.71
C LEU A 89 -24.95 -19.28 35.31
N PHE A 90 -25.95 -19.53 34.47
CA PHE A 90 -27.20 -20.18 34.93
C PHE A 90 -26.94 -21.65 35.33
N ALA A 91 -26.15 -22.36 34.57
CA ALA A 91 -25.75 -23.75 34.92
C ALA A 91 -25.00 -23.80 36.25
N LEU A 92 -24.09 -22.86 36.50
CA LEU A 92 -23.37 -22.76 37.78
C LEU A 92 -24.31 -22.48 38.93
N SER A 93 -25.24 -21.53 38.74
CA SER A 93 -26.28 -21.25 39.78
C SER A 93 -27.12 -22.47 40.08
N TRP A 94 -27.51 -23.24 39.06
CA TRP A 94 -28.24 -24.49 39.19
C TRP A 94 -27.43 -25.56 39.95
N VAL A 95 -26.18 -25.78 39.56
CA VAL A 95 -25.28 -26.75 40.20
C VAL A 95 -25.05 -26.39 41.69
N CYS A 96 -24.81 -25.11 41.99
CA CYS A 96 -24.67 -24.65 43.37
C CYS A 96 -25.94 -24.92 44.19
N SER A 97 -27.13 -24.79 43.61
CA SER A 97 -28.42 -25.05 44.30
C SER A 97 -28.56 -26.50 44.69
N LEU A 98 -28.00 -27.46 43.96
CA LEU A 98 -27.98 -28.90 44.32
C LEU A 98 -27.20 -29.17 45.64
N TYR A 99 -26.22 -28.30 45.94
CA TYR A 99 -25.45 -28.35 47.21
C TYR A 99 -26.06 -27.47 48.32
N ARG A 100 -27.30 -27.01 48.13
CA ARG A 100 -28.00 -26.07 49.02
C ARG A 100 -27.29 -24.74 49.20
N ILE A 101 -26.51 -24.31 48.20
CA ILE A 101 -25.79 -23.04 48.15
C ILE A 101 -26.43 -22.18 47.05
N PHE A 102 -26.92 -20.98 47.41
CA PHE A 102 -27.46 -20.02 46.43
C PHE A 102 -26.35 -19.12 45.91
N PHE A 103 -26.05 -19.22 44.62
CA PHE A 103 -25.21 -18.30 43.90
C PHE A 103 -26.12 -17.27 43.20
N GLN A 104 -25.95 -15.99 43.53
CA GLN A 104 -26.76 -14.90 42.96
C GLN A 104 -26.31 -14.62 41.50
N PRO A 105 -27.11 -15.00 40.50
CA PRO A 105 -26.70 -14.79 39.09
C PRO A 105 -26.82 -13.36 38.61
N ILE A 106 -27.69 -12.55 39.23
CA ILE A 106 -28.06 -11.20 38.75
C ILE A 106 -26.87 -10.25 38.64
N PRO A 107 -25.98 -10.09 39.66
CA PRO A 107 -24.81 -9.22 39.54
C PRO A 107 -23.86 -9.67 38.41
N SER A 108 -23.69 -10.98 38.26
CA SER A 108 -22.82 -11.56 37.21
C SER A 108 -23.37 -11.35 35.80
N VAL A 109 -24.70 -11.50 35.62
CA VAL A 109 -25.38 -11.24 34.34
C VAL A 109 -25.28 -9.75 33.96
N LEU A 110 -25.51 -8.87 34.95
CA LEU A 110 -25.37 -7.43 34.71
C LEU A 110 -23.96 -7.02 34.37
N ALA A 111 -22.94 -7.61 35.03
CA ALA A 111 -21.55 -7.39 34.68
C ALA A 111 -21.25 -7.83 33.26
N LEU A 112 -21.77 -8.98 32.83
CA LEU A 112 -21.64 -9.47 31.48
C LEU A 112 -22.25 -8.51 30.44
N VAL A 113 -23.51 -8.05 30.70
CA VAL A 113 -24.22 -7.15 29.79
C VAL A 113 -23.53 -5.78 29.70
N PHE A 114 -23.17 -5.19 30.84
CA PHE A 114 -22.47 -3.90 30.85
C PHE A 114 -21.07 -4.00 30.24
N ALA A 115 -20.31 -5.05 30.54
CA ALA A 115 -18.98 -5.26 29.93
C ALA A 115 -19.08 -5.40 28.41
N LEU A 116 -20.07 -6.16 27.92
CA LEU A 116 -20.34 -6.29 26.49
C LEU A 116 -20.72 -4.95 25.87
N ALA A 117 -21.67 -4.24 26.45
CA ALA A 117 -22.15 -2.96 25.93
C ALA A 117 -21.03 -1.91 25.86
N ILE A 118 -20.26 -1.75 26.94
CA ILE A 118 -19.15 -0.79 27.01
C ILE A 118 -18.02 -1.19 26.04
N ALA A 119 -17.65 -2.47 26.00
CA ALA A 119 -16.60 -2.94 25.10
C ALA A 119 -17.01 -2.85 23.61
N GLU A 120 -18.26 -3.18 23.26
CA GLU A 120 -18.77 -2.97 21.90
C GLU A 120 -18.86 -1.48 21.55
N GLY A 121 -19.34 -0.64 22.45
CA GLY A 121 -19.38 0.82 22.27
C GLY A 121 -17.99 1.42 22.05
N TRP A 122 -17.01 1.04 22.86
CA TRP A 122 -15.61 1.44 22.72
C TRP A 122 -15.02 0.98 21.39
N SER A 123 -15.26 -0.28 21.02
CA SER A 123 -14.81 -0.82 19.74
C SER A 123 -15.48 -0.15 18.54
N ALA A 124 -16.74 0.28 18.66
CA ALA A 124 -17.45 1.02 17.63
C ALA A 124 -16.89 2.45 17.48
N PHE A 125 -16.56 3.10 18.61
CA PHE A 125 -15.91 4.41 18.61
C PHE A 125 -14.56 4.39 17.92
N LEU A 126 -13.70 3.46 18.29
CA LEU A 126 -12.39 3.30 17.65
C LEU A 126 -12.50 2.99 16.13
N ARG A 127 -13.49 2.19 15.74
CA ARG A 127 -13.75 1.89 14.32
C ARG A 127 -14.26 3.11 13.56
N ARG A 128 -15.08 3.94 14.17
CA ARG A 128 -15.56 5.18 13.54
C ARG A 128 -14.41 6.14 13.26
N ASP A 129 -13.51 6.33 14.22
CA ASP A 129 -12.31 7.15 14.07
C ASP A 129 -11.40 6.60 12.96
N ARG A 130 -11.13 5.28 12.98
CA ARG A 130 -10.36 4.61 11.95
C ARG A 130 -11.01 4.71 10.57
N SER A 131 -12.32 4.47 10.46
CA SER A 131 -13.00 4.53 9.17
C SER A 131 -12.99 5.94 8.59
N HIS A 132 -13.04 6.96 9.44
CA HIS A 132 -12.89 8.36 9.03
C HIS A 132 -11.49 8.62 8.44
N LEU A 133 -10.43 8.21 9.15
CA LEU A 133 -9.05 8.35 8.65
C LEU A 133 -8.83 7.58 7.34
N VAL A 134 -9.30 6.32 7.28
CA VAL A 134 -9.18 5.50 6.06
C VAL A 134 -9.91 6.15 4.89
N ARG A 135 -11.10 6.70 5.08
CA ARG A 135 -11.82 7.43 4.04
C ARG A 135 -11.07 8.68 3.59
N THR A 136 -10.58 9.47 4.54
CA THR A 136 -9.89 10.72 4.22
C THR A 136 -8.62 10.49 3.40
N PHE A 137 -7.84 9.43 3.71
CA PHE A 137 -6.56 9.21 3.04
C PHE A 137 -6.64 8.30 1.81
N PHE A 138 -7.63 7.40 1.76
CA PHE A 138 -7.59 6.28 0.82
C PHE A 138 -8.85 6.12 -0.06
N ALA A 139 -9.92 6.93 0.13
CA ALA A 139 -11.22 6.68 -0.52
C ALA A 139 -11.11 6.47 -2.04
N ASP A 140 -10.48 7.38 -2.77
CA ASP A 140 -10.39 7.35 -4.22
C ASP A 140 -8.97 7.01 -4.72
N ARG A 141 -8.11 6.53 -3.81
CA ARG A 141 -6.68 6.31 -4.05
C ARG A 141 -6.26 4.85 -4.02
N LEU A 142 -7.19 3.94 -3.75
CA LEU A 142 -6.97 2.50 -3.68
C LEU A 142 -8.01 1.73 -4.48
N SER A 143 -7.71 0.47 -4.77
CA SER A 143 -8.71 -0.45 -5.30
C SER A 143 -9.85 -0.65 -4.30
N LYS A 144 -11.06 -0.92 -4.81
CA LYS A 144 -12.24 -1.18 -3.96
C LYS A 144 -12.03 -2.33 -2.96
N LYS A 145 -11.23 -3.33 -3.34
CA LYS A 145 -10.90 -4.49 -2.50
C LYS A 145 -10.04 -4.09 -1.31
N GLU A 146 -8.95 -3.38 -1.56
CA GLU A 146 -8.01 -2.92 -0.52
C GLU A 146 -8.64 -1.89 0.41
N PHE A 147 -9.38 -0.93 -0.16
CA PHE A 147 -10.13 0.04 0.62
C PHE A 147 -11.13 -0.61 1.59
N ARG A 148 -11.87 -1.64 1.14
CA ARG A 148 -12.75 -2.41 2.02
C ARG A 148 -11.97 -3.12 3.13
N GLY A 149 -10.87 -3.81 2.78
CA GLY A 149 -10.02 -4.48 3.76
C GLY A 149 -9.51 -3.55 4.86
N LEU A 150 -9.10 -2.33 4.50
CA LEU A 150 -8.69 -1.28 5.44
C LEU A 150 -9.87 -0.76 6.27
N SER A 151 -11.01 -0.50 5.65
CA SER A 151 -12.20 0.03 6.31
C SER A 151 -12.81 -0.97 7.31
N ASP A 152 -12.88 -2.24 6.91
CA ASP A 152 -13.43 -3.33 7.74
C ASP A 152 -12.45 -3.79 8.84
N GLY A 153 -11.20 -3.34 8.76
CA GLY A 153 -10.16 -3.68 9.74
C GLY A 153 -9.53 -5.05 9.57
N THR A 154 -9.81 -5.75 8.46
CA THR A 154 -9.14 -7.01 8.12
C THR A 154 -7.68 -6.80 7.78
N THR A 155 -7.36 -5.64 7.18
CA THR A 155 -5.99 -5.21 6.92
C THR A 155 -5.57 -4.18 7.98
N PRO A 156 -4.47 -4.40 8.71
CA PRO A 156 -4.01 -3.46 9.72
C PRO A 156 -3.47 -2.19 9.05
N PHE A 157 -4.00 -1.04 9.45
CA PHE A 157 -3.42 0.27 9.15
C PHE A 157 -3.19 1.01 10.46
N ASP A 158 -2.00 1.53 10.63
CA ASP A 158 -1.63 2.35 11.77
C ASP A 158 -1.40 3.78 11.29
N ALA A 159 -1.99 4.73 12.02
CA ALA A 159 -1.82 6.14 11.73
C ALA A 159 -0.44 6.68 12.20
N GLU A 160 0.27 5.94 13.04
CA GLU A 160 1.63 6.30 13.47
C GLU A 160 2.60 6.16 12.29
N ALA A 161 3.61 7.04 12.24
CA ALA A 161 4.62 6.98 11.20
C ALA A 161 5.40 5.66 11.24
N LYS A 162 5.46 4.99 10.11
CA LYS A 162 6.15 3.71 9.93
C LYS A 162 6.95 3.68 8.65
N ALA A 163 7.97 2.83 8.65
CA ALA A 163 8.70 2.48 7.44
C ALA A 163 7.96 1.39 6.67
N TYR A 164 7.83 1.60 5.37
CA TYR A 164 7.25 0.66 4.40
C TYR A 164 8.28 0.37 3.32
N ASP A 165 8.43 -0.89 2.96
CA ASP A 165 9.19 -1.29 1.78
C ASP A 165 8.25 -1.20 0.57
N VAL A 166 8.58 -0.34 -0.37
CA VAL A 166 7.69 0.03 -1.49
C VAL A 166 8.43 0.09 -2.82
N SER A 167 7.68 -0.02 -3.90
CA SER A 167 8.11 0.44 -5.21
C SER A 167 7.26 1.62 -5.64
N VAL A 168 7.92 2.71 -5.93
CA VAL A 168 7.31 3.94 -6.44
C VAL A 168 7.34 3.92 -7.95
N VAL A 169 6.20 4.18 -8.56
CA VAL A 169 6.03 4.35 -10.00
C VAL A 169 5.62 5.78 -10.28
N VAL A 170 6.35 6.43 -11.15
CA VAL A 170 5.99 7.76 -11.69
C VAL A 170 5.79 7.61 -13.18
N CYS A 171 4.62 7.96 -13.68
CA CYS A 171 4.29 7.93 -15.10
C CYS A 171 3.93 9.34 -15.60
N ASP A 172 4.54 9.76 -16.69
CA ASP A 172 4.21 11.02 -17.36
C ASP A 172 4.07 10.82 -18.87
N LEU A 173 3.37 11.74 -19.49
CA LEU A 173 3.22 11.80 -20.94
C LEU A 173 4.41 12.52 -21.54
N GLY A 174 5.33 11.80 -22.14
CA GLY A 174 6.48 12.37 -22.82
C GLY A 174 6.04 13.14 -24.08
N ASN A 175 6.78 14.22 -24.39
CA ASN A 175 6.48 15.13 -25.50
C ASN A 175 5.11 15.83 -25.42
N LYS A 176 4.51 15.88 -24.24
CA LYS A 176 3.21 16.54 -24.03
C LYS A 176 3.18 17.99 -24.51
N PHE A 177 4.32 18.68 -24.53
CA PHE A 177 4.46 20.03 -25.01
C PHE A 177 4.83 20.16 -26.50
N ALA A 178 4.91 19.05 -27.23
CA ALA A 178 5.27 19.07 -28.66
C ALA A 178 4.21 19.77 -29.53
N THR A 179 2.97 19.83 -29.04
CA THR A 179 1.86 20.54 -29.71
C THR A 179 1.90 22.04 -29.47
N GLY A 180 2.60 22.52 -28.43
CA GLY A 180 2.74 23.94 -28.12
C GLY A 180 3.99 24.55 -28.71
N ARG A 181 3.94 25.84 -29.07
CA ARG A 181 5.08 26.61 -29.52
C ARG A 181 5.70 27.38 -28.35
N ILE A 182 7.02 27.30 -28.21
CA ILE A 182 7.74 28.11 -27.21
C ILE A 182 7.97 29.49 -27.79
N ARG A 183 7.37 30.49 -27.17
CA ARG A 183 7.57 31.91 -27.51
C ARG A 183 7.95 32.69 -26.25
N GLY A 184 9.04 33.44 -26.30
CA GLY A 184 9.41 34.38 -25.25
C GLY A 184 9.54 33.77 -23.84
N GLY A 185 9.95 32.49 -23.72
CA GLY A 185 10.12 31.78 -22.45
C GLY A 185 8.86 31.10 -21.92
N GLY A 186 7.75 31.12 -22.64
CA GLY A 186 6.50 30.43 -22.28
C GLY A 186 5.98 29.52 -23.39
N LEU A 187 5.15 28.55 -23.00
CA LEU A 187 4.43 27.68 -23.91
C LEU A 187 3.23 28.45 -24.47
N ALA A 188 3.11 28.53 -25.80
CA ALA A 188 1.96 29.13 -26.47
C ALA A 188 1.34 28.12 -27.44
N PHE A 189 0.01 28.07 -27.49
CA PHE A 189 -0.77 27.31 -28.45
C PHE A 189 -1.23 28.25 -29.56
N ALA A 190 -1.31 27.74 -30.78
CA ALA A 190 -1.69 28.57 -31.94
C ALA A 190 -3.18 28.96 -31.88
N GLU A 191 -4.00 28.06 -31.36
CA GLU A 191 -5.45 28.21 -31.24
C GLU A 191 -5.97 27.62 -29.94
N ASP A 192 -7.13 28.08 -29.47
CA ASP A 192 -7.82 27.54 -28.28
C ASP A 192 -8.20 26.08 -28.47
N SER A 193 -8.43 25.63 -29.69
CA SER A 193 -8.69 24.23 -30.06
C SER A 193 -7.50 23.30 -29.74
N GLU A 194 -6.27 23.74 -29.95
CA GLU A 194 -5.05 22.99 -29.64
C GLU A 194 -4.86 22.85 -28.12
N LEU A 195 -5.16 23.94 -27.39
CA LEU A 195 -5.12 23.90 -25.91
C LEU A 195 -6.14 22.94 -25.33
N ALA A 196 -7.37 22.95 -25.86
CA ALA A 196 -8.43 22.05 -25.45
C ALA A 196 -8.07 20.58 -25.74
N ALA A 197 -7.56 20.28 -26.93
CA ALA A 197 -7.11 18.94 -27.31
C ALA A 197 -5.95 18.46 -26.42
N PHE A 198 -4.98 19.34 -26.10
CA PHE A 198 -3.89 19.02 -25.18
C PHE A 198 -4.40 18.71 -23.76
N ALA A 199 -5.31 19.52 -23.24
CA ALA A 199 -5.89 19.33 -21.91
C ALA A 199 -6.71 18.03 -21.84
N GLU A 200 -7.49 17.72 -22.87
CA GLU A 200 -8.27 16.48 -22.98
C GLU A 200 -7.35 15.25 -23.03
N ALA A 201 -6.34 15.27 -23.89
CA ALA A 201 -5.35 14.20 -24.02
C ALA A 201 -4.63 13.92 -22.69
N THR A 202 -4.16 14.98 -22.02
CA THR A 202 -3.47 14.88 -20.74
C THR A 202 -4.41 14.34 -19.65
N SER A 203 -5.63 14.86 -19.57
CA SER A 203 -6.64 14.41 -18.59
C SER A 203 -7.03 12.95 -18.80
N LYS A 204 -7.17 12.53 -20.07
CA LYS A 204 -7.48 11.14 -20.42
C LYS A 204 -6.33 10.21 -20.01
N PHE A 205 -5.09 10.59 -20.33
CA PHE A 205 -3.89 9.84 -19.94
C PHE A 205 -3.81 9.65 -18.42
N ILE A 206 -3.91 10.73 -17.66
CA ILE A 206 -3.83 10.72 -16.20
C ILE A 206 -4.91 9.79 -15.62
N ARG A 207 -6.16 9.93 -16.05
CA ARG A 207 -7.30 9.14 -15.57
C ARG A 207 -7.14 7.66 -15.86
N GLU A 208 -6.75 7.29 -17.09
CA GLU A 208 -6.58 5.90 -17.51
C GLU A 208 -5.39 5.25 -16.80
N THR A 209 -4.27 5.96 -16.69
CA THR A 209 -3.06 5.49 -15.99
C THR A 209 -3.33 5.32 -14.50
N ALA A 210 -3.96 6.29 -13.85
CA ALA A 210 -4.33 6.20 -12.43
C ALA A 210 -5.29 5.04 -12.17
N ALA A 211 -6.30 4.85 -13.02
CA ALA A 211 -7.25 3.74 -12.91
C ALA A 211 -6.56 2.38 -13.10
N HIS A 212 -5.62 2.29 -14.04
CA HIS A 212 -4.87 1.05 -14.28
C HIS A 212 -3.97 0.71 -13.10
N LEU A 213 -3.17 1.66 -12.60
CA LEU A 213 -2.29 1.49 -11.43
C LEU A 213 -3.09 1.09 -10.18
N THR A 214 -4.21 1.77 -9.92
CA THR A 214 -5.07 1.46 -8.77
C THR A 214 -5.70 0.07 -8.86
N LYS A 215 -6.12 -0.34 -10.07
CA LYS A 215 -6.67 -1.69 -10.31
C LYS A 215 -5.66 -2.79 -10.00
N GLU A 216 -4.38 -2.55 -10.29
CA GLU A 216 -3.27 -3.48 -10.03
C GLU A 216 -2.75 -3.40 -8.58
N GLY A 217 -3.42 -2.68 -7.69
CA GLY A 217 -3.12 -2.64 -6.26
C GLY A 217 -2.14 -1.55 -5.84
N ALA A 218 -1.99 -0.49 -6.63
CA ALA A 218 -1.19 0.66 -6.24
C ALA A 218 -2.01 1.66 -5.41
N TYR A 219 -1.37 2.29 -4.44
CA TYR A 219 -1.86 3.51 -3.81
C TYR A 219 -1.56 4.71 -4.71
N LEU A 220 -2.59 5.45 -5.09
CA LEU A 220 -2.46 6.66 -5.88
C LEU A 220 -2.06 7.83 -4.99
N HIS A 221 -0.80 8.25 -5.06
CA HIS A 221 -0.28 9.37 -4.27
C HIS A 221 -0.65 10.71 -4.88
N ALA A 222 -0.38 10.90 -6.17
CA ALA A 222 -0.70 12.10 -6.93
C ALA A 222 -1.11 11.73 -8.36
N ALA A 223 -2.00 12.53 -8.93
CA ALA A 223 -2.41 12.44 -10.33
C ALA A 223 -2.81 13.86 -10.79
N ASP A 224 -1.89 14.55 -11.42
CA ASP A 224 -2.00 15.95 -11.80
C ASP A 224 -1.29 16.23 -13.14
N GLY A 225 -1.11 17.49 -13.49
CA GLY A 225 -0.44 17.89 -14.72
C GLY A 225 1.03 17.46 -14.84
N GLU A 226 1.66 17.08 -13.73
CA GLU A 226 3.04 16.57 -13.68
C GLU A 226 3.10 15.03 -13.88
N GLY A 227 1.95 14.37 -13.93
CA GLY A 227 1.83 12.95 -14.16
C GLY A 227 1.14 12.20 -13.03
N VAL A 228 1.39 10.89 -12.97
CA VAL A 228 0.80 10.00 -11.98
C VAL A 228 1.89 9.40 -11.11
N VAL A 229 1.75 9.53 -9.79
CA VAL A 229 2.65 8.95 -8.80
C VAL A 229 1.88 7.91 -8.00
N ALA A 230 2.37 6.69 -7.97
CA ALA A 230 1.73 5.57 -7.29
C ALA A 230 2.73 4.72 -6.52
N PHE A 231 2.29 4.11 -5.41
CA PHE A 231 3.10 3.28 -4.54
C PHE A 231 2.56 1.85 -4.51
N PHE A 232 3.39 0.87 -4.77
CA PHE A 232 3.12 -0.55 -4.55
C PHE A 232 3.76 -0.97 -3.22
N GLY A 233 3.05 -1.77 -2.41
CA GLY A 233 3.49 -2.14 -1.05
C GLY A 233 3.01 -1.20 0.05
N PHE A 234 2.20 -0.19 -0.27
CA PHE A 234 1.59 0.75 0.68
C PHE A 234 0.11 1.00 0.31
N PRO A 235 -0.80 1.14 1.28
CA PRO A 235 -0.65 0.94 2.72
C PRO A 235 -0.64 -0.54 3.12
N VAL A 236 -0.89 -1.44 2.17
CA VAL A 236 -0.90 -2.88 2.35
C VAL A 236 0.45 -3.44 1.92
N PRO A 237 1.25 -4.01 2.84
CA PRO A 237 2.52 -4.62 2.48
C PRO A 237 2.32 -5.73 1.44
N ASN A 238 3.12 -5.71 0.40
CA ASN A 238 3.16 -6.72 -0.64
C ASN A 238 4.63 -7.11 -0.90
N PRO A 239 5.08 -8.33 -0.66
CA PRO A 239 6.46 -8.73 -0.90
C PRO A 239 6.85 -8.68 -2.40
N GLU A 240 5.89 -8.80 -3.30
CA GLU A 240 6.09 -8.76 -4.76
C GLU A 240 5.87 -7.36 -5.35
N HIS A 241 5.94 -6.30 -4.52
CA HIS A 241 5.65 -4.94 -4.97
C HIS A 241 6.51 -4.49 -6.15
N ALA A 242 7.80 -4.86 -6.20
CA ALA A 242 8.72 -4.49 -7.27
C ALA A 242 8.35 -5.18 -8.59
N GLN A 243 8.10 -6.49 -8.56
CA GLN A 243 7.69 -7.24 -9.75
C GLN A 243 6.35 -6.75 -10.29
N THR A 244 5.40 -6.47 -9.39
CA THR A 244 4.09 -5.92 -9.76
C THR A 244 4.24 -4.55 -10.41
N ALA A 245 5.04 -3.66 -9.82
CA ALA A 245 5.29 -2.31 -10.33
C ALA A 245 5.88 -2.33 -11.74
N VAL A 246 6.96 -3.10 -11.97
CA VAL A 246 7.62 -3.18 -13.27
C VAL A 246 6.72 -3.85 -14.31
N ARG A 247 6.01 -4.93 -13.95
CA ARG A 247 5.04 -5.60 -14.83
C ARG A 247 3.94 -4.64 -15.29
N VAL A 248 3.41 -3.84 -14.38
CA VAL A 248 2.36 -2.86 -14.68
C VAL A 248 2.88 -1.77 -15.61
N VAL A 249 4.10 -1.27 -15.37
CA VAL A 249 4.75 -0.29 -16.25
C VAL A 249 4.97 -0.84 -17.66
N LEU A 250 5.48 -2.07 -17.79
CA LEU A 250 5.65 -2.72 -19.10
C LEU A 250 4.32 -2.89 -19.84
N ASN A 251 3.26 -3.27 -19.13
CA ASN A 251 1.91 -3.37 -19.70
C ASN A 251 1.38 -2.01 -20.16
N LEU A 252 1.60 -0.94 -19.38
CA LEU A 252 1.21 0.41 -19.78
C LEU A 252 1.93 0.85 -21.06
N ILE A 253 3.24 0.61 -21.15
CA ILE A 253 4.05 0.95 -22.33
C ILE A 253 3.56 0.16 -23.55
N ARG A 254 3.30 -1.14 -23.40
CA ARG A 254 2.76 -1.99 -24.47
C ARG A 254 1.40 -1.50 -24.95
N ASN A 255 0.46 -1.27 -24.05
CA ASN A 255 -0.87 -0.76 -24.38
C ASN A 255 -0.80 0.59 -25.10
N PHE A 256 0.13 1.47 -24.68
CA PHE A 256 0.32 2.76 -25.32
C PHE A 256 0.91 2.64 -26.73
N ARG A 257 1.83 1.70 -26.93
CA ARG A 257 2.40 1.36 -28.27
C ARG A 257 1.31 0.82 -29.20
N GLU A 258 0.50 -0.13 -28.77
CA GLU A 258 -0.61 -0.69 -29.55
C GLU A 258 -1.63 0.39 -29.95
N ARG A 259 -1.94 1.34 -29.07
CA ARG A 259 -2.80 2.50 -29.40
C ARG A 259 -2.17 3.41 -30.44
N ARG A 260 -0.86 3.58 -30.39
CA ARG A 260 -0.12 4.35 -31.40
C ARG A 260 -0.19 3.69 -32.76
N GLU A 261 -0.04 2.39 -32.84
CA GLU A 261 -0.22 1.61 -34.09
C GLU A 261 -1.64 1.71 -34.64
N ARG A 262 -2.65 1.80 -33.79
CA ARG A 262 -4.04 2.04 -34.18
C ARG A 262 -4.32 3.51 -34.55
N ASN A 263 -3.31 4.36 -34.48
CA ASN A 263 -3.40 5.78 -34.84
C ASN A 263 -4.38 6.60 -33.94
N GLU A 264 -4.53 6.19 -32.68
CA GLU A 264 -5.31 6.95 -31.70
C GLU A 264 -4.66 8.30 -31.43
N GLU A 265 -5.47 9.36 -31.34
CA GLU A 265 -5.05 10.77 -31.33
C GLU A 265 -4.02 11.11 -30.23
N ILE A 266 -4.21 10.55 -29.02
CA ILE A 266 -3.30 10.78 -27.87
C ILE A 266 -1.92 10.16 -28.07
N SER A 267 -1.85 8.99 -28.68
CA SER A 267 -0.61 8.22 -28.82
C SER A 267 0.23 8.65 -30.03
N ARG A 268 -0.35 9.44 -30.93
CA ARG A 268 0.31 9.83 -32.18
C ARG A 268 1.57 10.68 -31.98
N ASN A 269 1.49 11.66 -31.09
CA ASN A 269 2.53 12.66 -30.86
C ASN A 269 3.23 12.54 -29.49
N CYS A 270 2.72 11.71 -28.60
CA CYS A 270 3.19 11.54 -27.23
C CYS A 270 3.74 10.14 -27.00
N ASN A 271 4.67 10.03 -26.07
CA ASN A 271 5.17 8.75 -25.55
C ASN A 271 4.89 8.66 -24.05
N ILE A 272 4.67 7.47 -23.56
CA ILE A 272 4.67 7.26 -22.10
C ILE A 272 6.09 7.21 -21.59
N ARG A 273 6.33 7.82 -20.44
CA ARG A 273 7.59 7.74 -19.68
C ARG A 273 7.28 7.27 -18.29
N ALA A 274 8.09 6.35 -17.79
CA ALA A 274 7.95 5.84 -16.44
C ALA A 274 9.30 5.81 -15.71
N GLY A 275 9.27 6.11 -14.42
CA GLY A 275 10.38 5.88 -13.51
C GLY A 275 9.93 4.95 -12.41
N VAL A 276 10.74 3.94 -12.08
CA VAL A 276 10.46 2.99 -11.02
C VAL A 276 11.63 2.97 -10.05
N SER A 277 11.37 3.09 -8.76
CA SER A 277 12.39 2.96 -7.73
C SER A 277 11.83 2.23 -6.52
N SER A 278 12.61 1.30 -5.97
CA SER A 278 12.23 0.50 -4.81
C SER A 278 13.08 0.89 -3.60
N GLY A 279 12.47 0.80 -2.42
CA GLY A 279 13.18 1.08 -1.18
C GLY A 279 12.26 1.43 -0.02
N VAL A 280 12.85 1.97 1.04
CA VAL A 280 12.13 2.32 2.25
C VAL A 280 11.52 3.72 2.14
N MET A 281 10.23 3.79 2.42
CA MET A 281 9.45 5.01 2.54
C MET A 281 8.87 5.11 3.96
N ILE A 282 8.91 6.28 4.55
CA ILE A 282 8.20 6.58 5.80
C ILE A 282 6.85 7.16 5.45
N ALA A 283 5.79 6.58 6.01
CA ALA A 283 4.44 7.11 5.87
C ALA A 283 3.73 7.15 7.22
N GLY A 284 2.97 8.21 7.47
CA GLY A 284 2.21 8.39 8.70
C GLY A 284 1.19 9.52 8.61
N ALA A 285 0.15 9.44 9.43
CA ALA A 285 -0.85 10.48 9.51
C ALA A 285 -0.40 11.59 10.49
N LEU A 286 -0.29 12.80 9.99
CA LEU A 286 -0.20 13.99 10.84
C LEU A 286 -1.62 14.33 11.31
N LYS A 287 -1.85 14.16 12.60
CA LYS A 287 -3.10 14.55 13.25
C LYS A 287 -3.06 16.04 13.57
N ASP A 288 -3.26 16.87 12.57
CA ASP A 288 -3.59 18.27 12.86
C ASP A 288 -5.10 18.40 13.08
N SER A 289 -5.48 19.31 13.96
CA SER A 289 -6.84 19.46 14.49
C SER A 289 -7.90 19.79 13.42
N GLN A 290 -7.50 20.29 12.26
CA GLN A 290 -8.44 20.72 11.23
C GLN A 290 -8.44 19.89 9.96
N ARG A 291 -7.29 19.35 9.54
CA ARG A 291 -7.18 18.51 8.33
C ARG A 291 -6.11 17.44 8.53
N PRO A 292 -6.49 16.17 8.68
CA PRO A 292 -5.50 15.10 8.73
C PRO A 292 -4.75 15.02 7.40
N LEU A 293 -3.42 15.03 7.46
CA LEU A 293 -2.54 14.94 6.32
C LEU A 293 -1.78 13.61 6.35
N LEU A 294 -1.72 12.90 5.23
CA LEU A 294 -0.86 11.75 5.08
C LEU A 294 0.52 12.22 4.61
N LEU A 295 1.51 12.13 5.49
CA LEU A 295 2.90 12.38 5.16
C LEU A 295 3.51 11.13 4.54
N THR A 296 4.17 11.28 3.41
CA THR A 296 4.99 10.24 2.77
C THR A 296 6.33 10.85 2.40
N SER A 297 7.43 10.20 2.78
CA SER A 297 8.78 10.68 2.49
C SER A 297 9.72 9.48 2.33
N GLY A 298 10.60 9.55 1.34
CA GLY A 298 11.59 8.51 1.08
C GLY A 298 12.31 8.70 -0.23
N GLU A 299 13.54 8.21 -0.27
CA GLU A 299 14.41 8.26 -1.46
C GLU A 299 13.75 7.69 -2.72
N PRO A 300 12.98 6.58 -2.67
CA PRO A 300 12.36 6.01 -3.87
C PRO A 300 11.42 6.99 -4.59
N ILE A 301 10.78 7.92 -3.87
CA ILE A 301 9.85 8.90 -4.46
C ILE A 301 10.62 9.86 -5.38
N GLU A 302 11.74 10.39 -4.87
CA GLU A 302 12.57 11.34 -5.60
C GLU A 302 13.29 10.67 -6.77
N LEU A 303 13.82 9.46 -6.58
CA LEU A 303 14.50 8.69 -7.63
C LEU A 303 13.53 8.34 -8.76
N ALA A 304 12.32 7.86 -8.46
CA ALA A 304 11.34 7.51 -9.48
C ALA A 304 10.95 8.74 -10.33
N ARG A 305 10.77 9.92 -9.72
CA ARG A 305 10.53 11.18 -10.44
C ARG A 305 11.69 11.52 -11.37
N ARG A 306 12.92 11.41 -10.86
CA ARG A 306 14.13 11.68 -11.63
C ARG A 306 14.28 10.71 -12.79
N PHE A 307 14.03 9.42 -12.60
CA PHE A 307 14.10 8.42 -13.66
C PHE A 307 13.03 8.65 -14.73
N CYS A 308 11.83 9.04 -14.33
CA CYS A 308 10.80 9.44 -15.27
C CYS A 308 11.27 10.60 -16.18
N ALA A 309 11.92 11.62 -15.61
CA ALA A 309 12.47 12.73 -16.35
C ALA A 309 13.66 12.33 -17.25
N LEU A 310 14.57 11.46 -16.76
CA LEU A 310 15.76 10.98 -17.48
C LEU A 310 15.43 10.18 -18.75
N ASN A 311 14.24 9.57 -18.85
CA ASN A 311 13.79 8.95 -20.09
C ASN A 311 13.86 9.89 -21.29
N HIS A 312 13.70 11.20 -21.08
CA HIS A 312 13.83 12.18 -22.15
C HIS A 312 15.24 12.23 -22.74
N PHE A 313 16.24 12.14 -21.87
CA PHE A 313 17.63 12.23 -22.26
C PHE A 313 18.11 10.97 -23.00
N TYR A 314 17.75 9.80 -22.49
CA TYR A 314 18.16 8.52 -23.10
C TYR A 314 17.24 8.05 -24.23
N GLY A 315 16.05 8.62 -24.34
CA GLY A 315 15.03 8.17 -25.29
C GLY A 315 14.30 6.90 -24.86
N SER A 316 14.50 6.43 -23.63
CA SER A 316 13.83 5.25 -23.05
C SER A 316 12.36 5.54 -22.70
N ASN A 317 11.60 4.47 -22.49
CA ASN A 317 10.20 4.59 -22.02
C ASN A 317 10.07 4.35 -20.52
N ALA A 318 10.96 3.56 -19.93
CA ALA A 318 11.01 3.31 -18.50
C ALA A 318 12.45 3.19 -18.01
N LEU A 319 12.71 3.70 -16.81
CA LEU A 319 13.99 3.52 -16.12
C LEU A 319 13.74 3.06 -14.68
N MET A 320 14.63 2.21 -14.18
CA MET A 320 14.61 1.73 -12.80
C MET A 320 16.01 1.71 -12.20
N ASP A 321 16.11 1.75 -10.86
CA ASP A 321 17.35 1.64 -10.12
C ASP A 321 17.85 0.19 -9.98
N THR A 322 19.06 0.04 -9.50
CA THR A 322 19.69 -1.25 -9.21
C THR A 322 18.87 -2.07 -8.21
N LEU A 323 18.36 -1.44 -7.15
CA LEU A 323 17.59 -2.16 -6.12
C LEU A 323 16.29 -2.74 -6.68
N THR A 324 15.62 -2.00 -7.57
CA THR A 324 14.45 -2.52 -8.29
C THR A 324 14.86 -3.65 -9.24
N PHE A 325 15.95 -3.46 -10.01
CA PHE A 325 16.47 -4.48 -10.94
C PHE A 325 16.79 -5.79 -10.22
N ASP A 326 17.51 -5.75 -9.10
CA ASP A 326 17.87 -6.94 -8.33
C ASP A 326 16.64 -7.74 -7.88
N ARG A 327 15.55 -7.05 -7.51
CA ARG A 327 14.30 -7.67 -7.07
C ARG A 327 13.48 -8.27 -8.22
N VAL A 328 13.71 -7.85 -9.45
CA VAL A 328 12.92 -8.29 -10.62
C VAL A 328 13.75 -9.03 -11.67
N SER A 329 15.05 -9.24 -11.45
CA SER A 329 16.00 -9.79 -12.43
C SER A 329 15.60 -11.16 -12.97
N GLU A 330 14.91 -12.00 -12.21
CA GLU A 330 14.39 -13.28 -12.65
C GLU A 330 13.11 -13.17 -13.48
N ALA A 331 12.32 -12.12 -13.26
CA ALA A 331 11.00 -11.94 -13.86
C ALA A 331 11.00 -10.99 -15.07
N VAL A 332 12.05 -10.18 -15.23
CA VAL A 332 12.12 -9.10 -16.23
C VAL A 332 13.45 -9.11 -16.96
N VAL A 333 13.42 -9.06 -18.28
CA VAL A 333 14.59 -8.82 -19.12
C VAL A 333 14.82 -7.31 -19.17
N ALA A 334 15.95 -6.86 -18.63
CA ALA A 334 16.34 -5.46 -18.58
C ALA A 334 17.78 -5.27 -19.08
N ARG A 335 18.13 -4.05 -19.48
CA ARG A 335 19.49 -3.67 -19.89
C ARG A 335 20.01 -2.50 -19.09
N PRO A 336 21.33 -2.44 -18.79
CA PRO A 336 21.92 -1.28 -18.15
C PRO A 336 21.93 -0.10 -19.14
N ILE A 337 21.61 1.09 -18.64
CA ILE A 337 21.68 2.29 -19.47
C ILE A 337 22.92 3.10 -19.10
N ASP A 338 23.02 3.62 -17.88
CA ASP A 338 24.14 4.47 -17.49
C ASP A 338 24.28 4.50 -15.96
N PHE A 339 25.33 5.20 -15.49
CA PHE A 339 25.47 5.61 -14.12
C PHE A 339 25.02 7.06 -13.97
N VAL A 340 24.09 7.30 -13.06
CA VAL A 340 23.64 8.63 -12.69
C VAL A 340 24.03 8.95 -11.25
N SER A 341 24.15 10.23 -10.92
CA SER A 341 24.38 10.62 -9.52
C SER A 341 23.15 10.23 -8.69
N GLY A 342 23.35 9.69 -7.49
CA GLY A 342 22.30 9.51 -6.49
C GLY A 342 21.75 10.84 -5.98
N LEU A 343 20.93 10.80 -4.94
CA LEU A 343 20.42 12.01 -4.27
C LEU A 343 21.57 12.76 -3.59
N ASN A 344 22.56 12.03 -3.07
CA ASN A 344 23.81 12.59 -2.61
C ASN A 344 24.81 12.65 -3.76
N SER A 345 25.57 13.75 -3.86
CA SER A 345 26.49 14.01 -4.97
C SER A 345 27.62 12.97 -5.14
N HIS A 346 27.85 12.15 -4.13
CA HIS A 346 28.91 11.12 -4.13
C HIS A 346 28.42 9.74 -4.53
N ASP A 347 27.11 9.49 -4.52
CA ASP A 347 26.55 8.20 -4.84
C ASP A 347 26.33 8.08 -6.35
N ARG A 348 26.81 6.98 -6.93
CA ARG A 348 26.52 6.62 -8.32
C ARG A 348 25.54 5.46 -8.35
N LEU A 349 24.43 5.67 -9.01
CA LEU A 349 23.40 4.67 -9.20
C LEU A 349 23.42 4.20 -10.64
N GLU A 350 23.51 2.90 -10.85
CA GLU A 350 23.29 2.32 -12.17
C GLU A 350 21.79 2.27 -12.43
N ILE A 351 21.39 2.69 -13.63
CA ILE A 351 20.01 2.69 -14.08
C ILE A 351 19.82 1.67 -15.19
N TYR A 352 18.66 1.02 -15.15
CA TYR A 352 18.30 -0.06 -16.06
C TYR A 352 16.99 0.27 -16.79
N GLU A 353 16.88 -0.16 -18.03
CA GLU A 353 15.64 -0.12 -18.79
C GLU A 353 14.99 -1.51 -18.79
N PRO A 354 13.79 -1.69 -18.21
CA PRO A 354 13.03 -2.92 -18.35
C PRO A 354 12.43 -3.01 -19.76
N LEU A 355 12.63 -4.14 -20.43
CA LEU A 355 12.26 -4.34 -21.82
C LEU A 355 11.07 -5.27 -21.99
N TRP A 356 11.13 -6.47 -21.41
CA TRP A 356 10.11 -7.51 -21.51
C TRP A 356 9.95 -8.27 -20.19
N LEU A 357 8.79 -8.86 -20.00
CA LEU A 357 8.65 -9.91 -18.99
C LEU A 357 9.44 -11.14 -19.45
N ALA A 358 10.16 -11.80 -18.55
CA ALA A 358 10.99 -12.96 -18.88
C ALA A 358 10.18 -14.09 -19.56
N ALA A 359 8.93 -14.29 -19.14
CA ALA A 359 8.03 -15.27 -19.73
C ALA A 359 7.57 -14.95 -21.17
N GLU A 360 7.69 -13.69 -21.61
CA GLU A 360 7.29 -13.22 -22.94
C GLU A 360 8.52 -12.99 -23.85
N ALA A 361 9.72 -13.00 -23.28
CA ALA A 361 10.95 -12.70 -24.00
C ALA A 361 11.34 -13.85 -24.91
N LYS A 362 11.60 -13.52 -26.18
CA LYS A 362 12.16 -14.48 -27.15
C LYS A 362 13.67 -14.57 -26.99
N PRO A 363 14.31 -15.70 -27.40
CA PRO A 363 15.77 -15.84 -27.36
C PRO A 363 16.53 -14.70 -28.06
N GLU A 364 15.99 -14.20 -29.18
CA GLU A 364 16.56 -13.05 -29.92
C GLU A 364 16.55 -11.75 -29.11
N HIS A 365 15.52 -11.52 -28.28
CA HIS A 365 15.44 -10.36 -27.39
C HIS A 365 16.54 -10.41 -26.32
N VAL A 366 16.75 -11.61 -25.76
CA VAL A 366 17.79 -11.83 -24.75
C VAL A 366 19.18 -11.64 -25.38
N ALA A 367 19.42 -12.20 -26.56
CA ALA A 367 20.70 -12.03 -27.25
C ALA A 367 21.02 -10.56 -27.55
N ARG A 368 20.04 -9.79 -28.04
CA ARG A 368 20.22 -8.34 -28.25
C ARG A 368 20.52 -7.59 -26.96
N ARG A 369 19.82 -7.92 -25.87
CA ARG A 369 20.07 -7.36 -24.56
C ARG A 369 21.49 -7.65 -24.10
N ASP A 370 21.99 -8.88 -24.30
CA ASP A 370 23.33 -9.29 -23.91
C ASP A 370 24.41 -8.57 -24.74
N SER A 371 24.19 -8.41 -26.06
CA SER A 371 25.06 -7.58 -26.90
C SER A 371 25.07 -6.11 -26.44
N PHE A 372 23.93 -5.54 -26.13
CA PHE A 372 23.86 -4.18 -25.61
C PHE A 372 24.58 -4.04 -24.25
N TRP A 373 24.42 -5.01 -23.37
CA TRP A 373 25.13 -5.04 -22.09
C TRP A 373 26.63 -5.08 -22.26
N SER A 374 27.11 -6.00 -23.09
CA SER A 374 28.55 -6.12 -23.44
C SER A 374 29.07 -4.82 -24.03
N ALA A 375 28.32 -4.17 -24.92
CA ALA A 375 28.68 -2.90 -25.52
C ALA A 375 28.80 -1.77 -24.47
N VAL A 376 27.90 -1.70 -23.50
CA VAL A 376 27.97 -0.72 -22.41
C VAL A 376 29.20 -0.94 -21.54
N VAL A 377 29.57 -2.19 -21.25
CA VAL A 377 30.81 -2.53 -20.51
C VAL A 377 32.03 -2.06 -21.27
N LEU A 378 32.13 -2.40 -22.55
CA LEU A 378 33.24 -1.97 -23.44
C LEU A 378 33.30 -0.44 -23.57
N TYR A 379 32.17 0.23 -23.65
CA TYR A 379 32.08 1.69 -23.66
C TYR A 379 32.66 2.31 -22.38
N ARG A 380 32.37 1.73 -21.23
CA ARG A 380 32.91 2.15 -19.93
C ARG A 380 34.41 1.92 -19.81
N GLU A 381 34.93 0.86 -20.47
CA GLU A 381 36.34 0.54 -20.59
C GLU A 381 37.07 1.41 -21.63
N LYS A 382 36.36 2.31 -22.33
CA LYS A 382 36.88 3.17 -23.41
C LYS A 382 37.34 2.40 -24.65
N ARG A 383 36.87 1.17 -24.85
CA ARG A 383 37.11 0.33 -26.03
C ARG A 383 36.10 0.65 -27.11
N TRP A 384 36.24 1.85 -27.71
CA TRP A 384 35.20 2.48 -28.52
C TRP A 384 34.81 1.67 -29.76
N ALA A 385 35.80 1.15 -30.51
CA ALA A 385 35.56 0.38 -31.72
C ALA A 385 34.83 -0.95 -31.44
N GLU A 386 35.21 -1.64 -30.37
CA GLU A 386 34.59 -2.89 -29.97
C GLU A 386 33.18 -2.63 -29.43
N ALA A 387 33.02 -1.58 -28.62
CA ALA A 387 31.69 -1.16 -28.12
C ALA A 387 30.74 -0.84 -29.29
N TYR A 388 31.21 -0.11 -30.31
CA TYR A 388 30.42 0.21 -31.50
C TYR A 388 29.95 -1.07 -32.22
N ASN A 389 30.84 -2.04 -32.42
CA ASN A 389 30.50 -3.29 -33.06
C ASN A 389 29.47 -4.10 -32.25
N GLU A 390 29.58 -4.14 -30.92
CA GLU A 390 28.61 -4.83 -30.08
C GLU A 390 27.26 -4.12 -30.08
N PHE A 391 27.22 -2.77 -30.06
CA PHE A 391 25.99 -2.03 -30.24
C PHE A 391 25.33 -2.30 -31.60
N GLN A 392 26.09 -2.44 -32.68
CA GLN A 392 25.56 -2.80 -34.00
C GLN A 392 24.91 -4.20 -33.99
N LYS A 393 25.46 -5.18 -33.26
CA LYS A 393 24.83 -6.50 -33.07
C LYS A 393 23.53 -6.44 -32.29
N ALA A 394 23.40 -5.48 -31.35
CA ALA A 394 22.18 -5.27 -30.58
C ALA A 394 21.04 -4.67 -31.42
N ARG A 395 21.33 -4.18 -32.64
CA ARG A 395 20.31 -3.57 -33.50
C ARG A 395 19.25 -4.58 -33.92
N GLY A 396 18.00 -4.21 -33.81
CA GLY A 396 16.85 -4.97 -34.27
C GLY A 396 16.56 -4.79 -35.77
N SER A 397 15.31 -5.02 -36.15
CA SER A 397 14.86 -4.70 -37.53
C SER A 397 14.92 -3.19 -37.76
N GLU A 398 15.09 -2.77 -39.01
CA GLU A 398 15.11 -1.31 -39.38
C GLU A 398 13.90 -0.53 -38.98
N THR A 399 12.78 -1.22 -38.69
CA THR A 399 11.52 -0.59 -38.27
C THR A 399 11.42 -0.40 -36.76
N GLU A 400 12.36 -0.91 -35.97
CA GLU A 400 12.35 -0.86 -34.51
C GLU A 400 13.07 0.42 -34.03
N ASP A 401 12.30 1.33 -33.41
CA ASP A 401 12.82 2.60 -32.84
C ASP A 401 13.47 2.32 -31.47
N ASP A 402 14.77 1.99 -31.46
CA ASP A 402 15.58 1.79 -30.24
C ASP A 402 16.45 3.03 -29.97
N ARG A 403 15.86 4.04 -29.38
CA ARG A 403 16.52 5.32 -29.13
C ARG A 403 17.70 5.26 -28.16
N PRO A 404 17.70 4.48 -27.07
CA PRO A 404 18.88 4.29 -26.24
C PRO A 404 20.05 3.68 -27.00
N LEU A 405 19.81 2.77 -27.93
CA LEU A 405 20.83 2.23 -28.81
C LEU A 405 21.40 3.32 -29.75
N ASP A 406 20.52 4.07 -30.40
CA ASP A 406 20.92 5.18 -31.28
C ASP A 406 21.68 6.28 -30.53
N PHE A 407 21.33 6.53 -29.27
CA PHE A 407 22.04 7.47 -28.41
C PHE A 407 23.52 7.08 -28.25
N TYR A 408 23.83 5.82 -28.02
CA TYR A 408 25.21 5.34 -27.91
C TYR A 408 25.93 5.29 -29.27
N LEU A 409 25.27 4.84 -30.31
CA LEU A 409 25.85 4.78 -31.64
C LEU A 409 26.27 6.18 -32.15
N ARG A 410 25.41 7.19 -31.99
CA ARG A 410 25.72 8.59 -32.36
C ARG A 410 26.90 9.18 -31.58
N ARG A 411 27.12 8.74 -30.34
CA ARG A 411 28.27 9.18 -29.53
C ARG A 411 29.55 8.50 -29.93
N LEU A 412 29.49 7.24 -30.36
CA LEU A 412 30.66 6.45 -30.71
C LEU A 412 31.13 6.70 -32.12
N GLU A 413 30.23 7.00 -33.08
CA GLU A 413 30.55 7.18 -34.48
C GLU A 413 31.70 8.18 -34.70
N PRO A 414 31.72 9.41 -34.15
CA PRO A 414 32.83 10.34 -34.28
C PRO A 414 34.15 9.82 -33.69
N LEU A 415 34.06 9.08 -32.56
CA LEU A 415 35.24 8.56 -31.86
C LEU A 415 35.90 7.41 -32.66
N VAL A 416 35.09 6.57 -33.29
CA VAL A 416 35.60 5.46 -34.14
C VAL A 416 36.19 6.00 -35.45
N LEU A 417 35.58 7.02 -36.07
CA LEU A 417 36.12 7.66 -37.24
C LEU A 417 37.48 8.31 -36.98
N GLN A 418 37.65 9.00 -35.85
CA GLN A 418 38.95 9.57 -35.47
C GLN A 418 40.01 8.52 -35.24
N LEU A 419 39.66 7.34 -34.72
CA LEU A 419 40.61 6.23 -34.54
C LEU A 419 41.05 5.56 -35.87
N THR A 420 40.17 5.60 -36.89
CA THR A 420 40.48 5.06 -38.23
C THR A 420 41.30 6.02 -39.08
N GLU A 421 41.28 7.33 -38.77
CA GLU A 421 42.05 8.34 -39.47
C GLU A 421 43.49 8.55 -38.92
N LEU A 422 43.81 8.00 -37.74
CA LEU A 422 45.18 8.00 -37.21
C LEU A 422 46.03 7.03 -38.01
N PRO A 423 47.09 7.49 -38.70
CA PRO A 423 48.01 6.57 -39.40
C PRO A 423 48.63 5.63 -38.38
N LEU A 424 48.62 4.35 -38.68
CA LEU A 424 49.41 3.33 -37.97
C LEU A 424 50.89 3.68 -38.15
N GLU A 425 51.48 4.40 -37.14
CA GLU A 425 52.93 4.50 -37.06
C GLU A 425 53.55 3.22 -36.48
#